data_d0c57557ee2072740f9be6c601b4517f
#
_entry.id   d0c57557ee2072740f9be6c601b4517f
#
_cell.length_a   1.000
_cell.length_b   1.000
_cell.length_c   1.000
_cell.angle_alpha   90.00
_cell.angle_beta   90.00
_cell.angle_gamma   90.00
#
_symmetry.space_group_name_H-M   'P 1'
#
loop_
_entity.id
_entity.type
_entity.pdbx_description
1 polymer ?
#
loop_
_entity_poly.entity_id
_entity_poly.type
_entity_poly.pdbx_seq_one_letter_code
_entity_poly.pdbx_strand_id
1 'polypeptide(L)'
;MRPLSQLKNHWQEQQLTGSRIAICLAIAIILTVIVIAQLVNLQLVRYEYYSAQSQGNRIRVKALPPTRGLIYDRSGEVLAENLPAWHIDLTPEQVPDIDDTLNRLVQEKLINAEKLDAIRELIKSRRRFETIAIRQRLSNEDVARFAVLRPYFPGVEVRAGLARNYPNGSTASHALGYMGAISIDDKDRLDAATYAGTSYIGKTAVERSYEGDLHGTPGRSEELVNVHGRIIRPLSSELSLPGKDLILTLDL
;
A
#
# COMPACT_ATOMS: atom_id res chain seq x y z
N MET A 1 -84.62 18.90 -33.54
CA MET A 1 -84.12 18.56 -32.18
C MET A 1 -82.83 19.33 -31.93
N ARG A 2 -82.86 20.33 -31.03
CA ARG A 2 -81.67 21.12 -30.65
C ARG A 2 -81.04 20.41 -29.48
N PRO A 3 -79.71 20.20 -29.44
CA PRO A 3 -79.05 19.63 -28.29
C PRO A 3 -79.09 20.70 -27.19
N LEU A 4 -79.49 20.28 -25.99
CA LEU A 4 -79.39 21.07 -24.77
C LEU A 4 -77.95 21.35 -24.48
N SER A 5 -77.50 22.64 -24.57
CA SER A 5 -76.24 23.09 -24.06
C SER A 5 -76.20 22.90 -22.56
N GLN A 6 -75.38 21.94 -22.11
CA GLN A 6 -75.07 21.83 -20.68
C GLN A 6 -74.45 23.14 -20.22
N LEU A 7 -75.15 23.86 -19.36
CA LEU A 7 -74.66 25.05 -18.69
C LEU A 7 -73.49 24.60 -17.79
N LYS A 8 -72.26 24.86 -18.26
CA LYS A 8 -71.02 24.60 -17.55
C LYS A 8 -70.95 25.48 -16.32
N ASN A 9 -71.14 24.89 -15.14
CA ASN A 9 -71.18 25.61 -13.87
C ASN A 9 -69.75 26.00 -13.43
N HIS A 10 -69.29 27.14 -13.93
CA HIS A 10 -67.94 27.66 -13.70
C HIS A 10 -67.50 27.74 -12.23
N TRP A 11 -68.46 27.99 -11.35
CA TRP A 11 -68.28 28.08 -9.88
C TRP A 11 -67.92 26.72 -9.25
N GLN A 12 -68.53 25.66 -9.69
CA GLN A 12 -68.25 24.31 -9.17
C GLN A 12 -66.92 23.77 -9.72
N GLU A 13 -66.56 24.07 -10.95
CA GLU A 13 -65.25 23.69 -11.53
C GLU A 13 -64.08 24.43 -10.83
N GLN A 14 -64.27 25.73 -10.48
CA GLN A 14 -63.28 26.51 -9.75
C GLN A 14 -63.07 25.98 -8.32
N GLN A 15 -64.09 25.57 -7.60
CA GLN A 15 -63.98 25.00 -6.26
C GLN A 15 -63.29 23.61 -6.28
N LEU A 16 -63.62 22.78 -7.26
CA LEU A 16 -63.00 21.46 -7.41
C LEU A 16 -61.55 21.58 -7.81
N THR A 17 -61.19 22.55 -8.67
CA THR A 17 -59.80 22.80 -9.08
C THR A 17 -58.97 23.36 -7.91
N GLY A 18 -59.54 24.30 -7.14
CA GLY A 18 -58.91 24.86 -5.94
C GLY A 18 -58.57 23.81 -4.87
N SER A 19 -59.55 22.90 -4.60
CA SER A 19 -59.32 21.79 -3.64
C SER A 19 -58.24 20.83 -4.09
N ARG A 20 -58.21 20.49 -5.38
CA ARG A 20 -57.16 19.61 -5.96
C ARG A 20 -55.78 20.25 -5.88
N ILE A 21 -55.67 21.55 -6.19
CA ILE A 21 -54.43 22.30 -6.07
C ILE A 21 -53.98 22.36 -4.60
N ALA A 22 -54.88 22.61 -3.66
CA ALA A 22 -54.58 22.63 -2.24
C ALA A 22 -54.07 21.26 -1.73
N ILE A 23 -54.67 20.16 -2.17
CA ILE A 23 -54.20 18.79 -1.85
C ILE A 23 -52.84 18.52 -2.44
N CYS A 24 -52.61 18.85 -3.70
CA CYS A 24 -51.29 18.68 -4.33
C CYS A 24 -50.21 19.53 -3.62
N LEU A 25 -50.52 20.75 -3.24
CA LEU A 25 -49.63 21.62 -2.49
C LEU A 25 -49.29 21.04 -1.12
N ALA A 26 -50.33 20.54 -0.39
CA ALA A 26 -50.12 19.90 0.90
C ALA A 26 -49.21 18.66 0.80
N ILE A 27 -49.44 17.82 -0.21
CA ILE A 27 -48.58 16.66 -0.48
C ILE A 27 -47.14 17.10 -0.79
N ALA A 28 -46.95 18.12 -1.63
CA ALA A 28 -45.63 18.65 -1.97
C ALA A 28 -44.90 19.19 -0.72
N ILE A 29 -45.63 19.93 0.16
CA ILE A 29 -45.03 20.41 1.42
C ILE A 29 -44.66 19.25 2.33
N ILE A 30 -45.48 18.24 2.49
CA ILE A 30 -45.20 17.07 3.32
C ILE A 30 -43.94 16.35 2.79
N LEU A 31 -43.86 16.10 1.49
CA LEU A 31 -42.69 15.48 0.87
C LEU A 31 -41.39 16.31 1.08
N THR A 32 -41.51 17.64 0.93
CA THR A 32 -40.40 18.56 1.19
C THR A 32 -39.92 18.49 2.64
N VAL A 33 -40.85 18.47 3.59
CA VAL A 33 -40.55 18.35 5.03
C VAL A 33 -39.85 17.01 5.33
N ILE A 34 -40.28 15.91 4.71
CA ILE A 34 -39.66 14.59 4.86
C ILE A 34 -38.22 14.64 4.33
N VAL A 35 -37.99 15.24 3.16
CA VAL A 35 -36.65 15.39 2.59
C VAL A 35 -35.74 16.23 3.49
N ILE A 36 -36.24 17.36 4.00
CA ILE A 36 -35.51 18.22 4.93
C ILE A 36 -35.17 17.46 6.22
N ALA A 37 -36.13 16.73 6.79
CA ALA A 37 -35.91 15.93 7.99
C ALA A 37 -34.81 14.85 7.77
N GLN A 38 -34.84 14.20 6.60
CA GLN A 38 -33.81 13.25 6.22
C GLN A 38 -32.40 13.91 6.03
N LEU A 39 -32.39 15.09 5.42
CA LEU A 39 -31.14 15.86 5.28
C LEU A 39 -30.58 16.26 6.65
N VAL A 40 -31.40 16.72 7.56
CA VAL A 40 -30.99 17.06 8.93
C VAL A 40 -30.47 15.82 9.66
N ASN A 41 -31.18 14.70 9.54
CA ASN A 41 -30.72 13.43 10.15
C ASN A 41 -29.34 12.98 9.60
N LEU A 42 -29.11 13.06 8.28
CA LEU A 42 -27.88 12.68 7.65
C LEU A 42 -26.73 13.67 7.96
N GLN A 43 -27.01 14.98 7.95
CA GLN A 43 -25.96 16.00 8.05
C GLN A 43 -25.65 16.43 9.49
N LEU A 44 -26.57 16.28 10.43
CA LEU A 44 -26.35 16.65 11.81
C LEU A 44 -26.28 15.43 12.75
N VAL A 45 -27.27 14.53 12.70
CA VAL A 45 -27.34 13.41 13.66
C VAL A 45 -26.33 12.32 13.30
N ARG A 46 -26.18 12.00 12.03
CA ARG A 46 -25.27 10.93 11.55
C ARG A 46 -23.99 11.43 10.92
N TYR A 47 -23.71 12.72 11.05
CA TYR A 47 -22.51 13.34 10.46
C TYR A 47 -21.22 12.64 10.89
N GLU A 48 -21.04 12.40 12.19
CA GLU A 48 -19.84 11.75 12.73
C GLU A 48 -19.67 10.32 12.18
N TYR A 49 -20.76 9.56 12.10
CA TYR A 49 -20.72 8.20 11.56
C TYR A 49 -20.31 8.16 10.08
N TYR A 50 -20.95 8.98 9.24
CA TYR A 50 -20.63 9.00 7.81
C TYR A 50 -19.29 9.69 7.53
N SER A 51 -18.89 10.67 8.33
CA SER A 51 -17.58 11.30 8.25
C SER A 51 -16.48 10.31 8.63
N ALA A 52 -16.63 9.55 9.72
CA ALA A 52 -15.69 8.50 10.12
C ALA A 52 -15.58 7.40 9.06
N GLN A 53 -16.69 6.94 8.49
CA GLN A 53 -16.69 5.94 7.42
C GLN A 53 -16.05 6.48 6.13
N SER A 54 -16.28 7.73 5.77
CA SER A 54 -15.64 8.41 4.63
C SER A 54 -14.13 8.59 4.87
N GLN A 55 -13.70 8.90 6.09
CA GLN A 55 -12.29 9.02 6.45
C GLN A 55 -11.61 7.65 6.48
N GLY A 56 -12.24 6.63 7.03
CA GLY A 56 -11.71 5.25 7.06
C GLY A 56 -11.39 4.69 5.66
N ASN A 57 -12.20 5.02 4.67
CA ASN A 57 -11.96 4.60 3.28
C ASN A 57 -10.88 5.43 2.54
N ARG A 58 -10.35 6.48 3.17
CA ARG A 58 -9.33 7.38 2.59
C ARG A 58 -7.98 7.30 3.30
N ILE A 59 -7.89 6.54 4.37
CA ILE A 59 -6.64 6.39 5.12
C ILE A 59 -5.96 5.11 4.63
N ARG A 60 -4.75 5.29 4.10
CA ARG A 60 -3.84 4.21 3.76
C ARG A 60 -2.79 4.10 4.87
N VAL A 61 -2.73 2.94 5.49
CA VAL A 61 -1.66 2.62 6.45
C VAL A 61 -0.52 1.95 5.67
N LYS A 62 0.66 2.59 5.71
CA LYS A 62 1.89 2.08 5.10
C LYS A 62 2.86 1.68 6.21
N ALA A 63 3.31 0.44 6.19
CA ALA A 63 4.37 0.00 7.08
C ALA A 63 5.72 0.61 6.67
N LEU A 64 6.46 1.08 7.67
CA LEU A 64 7.82 1.59 7.53
C LEU A 64 8.78 0.52 8.05
N PRO A 65 9.54 -0.16 7.17
CA PRO A 65 10.45 -1.22 7.62
C PRO A 65 11.53 -0.64 8.52
N PRO A 66 11.93 -1.36 9.57
CA PRO A 66 13.01 -0.93 10.45
C PRO A 66 14.37 -1.10 9.78
N THR A 67 15.35 -0.35 10.26
CA THR A 67 16.76 -0.56 9.91
C THR A 67 17.27 -1.76 10.69
N ARG A 68 17.85 -2.72 9.99
CA ARG A 68 18.41 -3.93 10.61
C ARG A 68 19.64 -3.61 11.44
N GLY A 69 19.83 -4.25 12.58
CA GLY A 69 21.01 -4.13 13.41
C GLY A 69 22.31 -4.54 12.69
N LEU A 70 23.43 -3.97 13.07
CA LEU A 70 24.75 -4.28 12.56
C LEU A 70 25.32 -5.51 13.29
N ILE A 71 26.29 -6.17 12.64
CA ILE A 71 27.00 -7.28 13.26
C ILE A 71 28.49 -6.94 13.28
N TYR A 72 29.09 -7.03 14.44
CA TYR A 72 30.48 -6.75 14.71
C TYR A 72 31.22 -8.02 15.17
N ASP A 73 32.52 -8.06 14.98
CA ASP A 73 33.38 -9.01 15.63
C ASP A 73 33.70 -8.56 17.08
N ARG A 74 34.54 -9.34 17.79
CA ARG A 74 34.99 -9.00 19.14
C ARG A 74 35.83 -7.74 19.24
N SER A 75 36.53 -7.37 18.15
CA SER A 75 37.40 -6.19 18.07
C SER A 75 36.61 -4.92 17.70
N GLY A 76 35.33 -5.05 17.31
CA GLY A 76 34.46 -3.97 16.84
C GLY A 76 34.55 -3.76 15.33
N GLU A 77 35.16 -4.68 14.57
CA GLU A 77 35.16 -4.65 13.10
C GLU A 77 33.77 -5.03 12.58
N VAL A 78 33.31 -4.33 11.52
CA VAL A 78 32.00 -4.55 10.94
C VAL A 78 31.98 -5.79 10.07
N LEU A 79 31.17 -6.78 10.46
CA LEU A 79 30.98 -8.03 9.72
C LEU A 79 29.75 -7.99 8.81
N ALA A 80 28.71 -7.26 9.20
CA ALA A 80 27.53 -7.04 8.37
C ALA A 80 26.92 -5.66 8.64
N GLU A 81 26.71 -4.93 7.56
CA GLU A 81 26.20 -3.54 7.57
C GLU A 81 25.05 -3.34 6.60
N ASN A 82 24.41 -2.18 6.65
CA ASN A 82 23.35 -1.79 5.72
C ASN A 82 23.84 -0.62 4.87
N LEU A 83 24.02 -0.85 3.57
CA LEU A 83 24.41 0.19 2.63
C LEU A 83 23.23 0.74 1.86
N PRO A 84 23.21 2.04 1.56
CA PRO A 84 22.22 2.61 0.64
C PRO A 84 22.30 1.90 -0.71
N ALA A 85 21.15 1.48 -1.22
CA ALA A 85 21.07 0.80 -2.50
C ALA A 85 19.75 1.15 -3.20
N TRP A 86 19.76 1.12 -4.52
CA TRP A 86 18.56 1.29 -5.32
C TRP A 86 17.89 -0.06 -5.54
N HIS A 87 16.56 -0.07 -5.50
CA HIS A 87 15.72 -1.24 -5.74
C HIS A 87 14.75 -0.95 -6.87
N ILE A 88 14.40 -1.98 -7.65
CA ILE A 88 13.24 -1.94 -8.53
C ILE A 88 12.07 -2.53 -7.74
N ASP A 89 11.06 -1.72 -7.55
CA ASP A 89 9.81 -2.07 -6.89
C ASP A 89 8.70 -2.18 -7.93
N LEU A 90 7.82 -3.17 -7.77
CA LEU A 90 6.67 -3.40 -8.62
C LEU A 90 5.40 -3.44 -7.77
N THR A 91 4.36 -2.70 -8.17
CA THR A 91 3.04 -2.74 -7.55
C THR A 91 2.07 -3.42 -8.52
N PRO A 92 1.67 -4.68 -8.27
CA PRO A 92 0.91 -5.48 -9.24
C PRO A 92 -0.40 -4.86 -9.71
N GLU A 93 -1.08 -4.11 -8.83
CA GLU A 93 -2.35 -3.44 -9.15
C GLU A 93 -2.20 -2.34 -10.22
N GLN A 94 -1.02 -1.73 -10.30
CA GLN A 94 -0.73 -0.63 -11.23
C GLN A 94 -0.14 -1.11 -12.56
N VAL A 95 0.18 -2.41 -12.66
CA VAL A 95 0.76 -3.02 -13.85
C VAL A 95 -0.35 -3.64 -14.70
N PRO A 96 -0.57 -3.18 -15.95
CA PRO A 96 -1.62 -3.72 -16.82
C PRO A 96 -1.44 -5.19 -17.15
N ASP A 97 -0.22 -5.59 -17.52
CA ASP A 97 0.18 -6.98 -17.79
C ASP A 97 1.52 -7.26 -17.11
N ILE A 98 1.47 -8.13 -16.10
CA ILE A 98 2.64 -8.46 -15.28
C ILE A 98 3.67 -9.25 -16.10
N ASP A 99 3.21 -10.22 -16.90
CA ASP A 99 4.11 -11.08 -17.65
C ASP A 99 4.81 -10.33 -18.78
N ASP A 100 4.11 -9.48 -19.52
CA ASP A 100 4.72 -8.60 -20.52
C ASP A 100 5.73 -7.66 -19.88
N THR A 101 5.35 -7.02 -18.76
CA THR A 101 6.22 -6.08 -18.03
C THR A 101 7.50 -6.76 -17.55
N LEU A 102 7.41 -7.96 -16.96
CA LEU A 102 8.58 -8.71 -16.49
C LEU A 102 9.48 -9.12 -17.65
N ASN A 103 8.92 -9.60 -18.76
CA ASN A 103 9.69 -9.97 -19.94
C ASN A 103 10.44 -8.77 -20.54
N ARG A 104 9.80 -7.61 -20.62
CA ARG A 104 10.45 -6.36 -21.07
C ARG A 104 11.55 -5.91 -20.13
N LEU A 105 11.36 -6.02 -18.81
CA LEU A 105 12.42 -5.73 -17.84
C LEU A 105 13.62 -6.66 -17.99
N VAL A 106 13.40 -7.91 -18.41
CA VAL A 106 14.51 -8.85 -18.75
C VAL A 106 15.22 -8.42 -20.03
N GLN A 107 14.48 -8.03 -21.08
CA GLN A 107 15.05 -7.53 -22.34
C GLN A 107 15.94 -6.31 -22.12
N GLU A 108 15.51 -5.39 -21.23
CA GLU A 108 16.28 -4.22 -20.84
C GLU A 108 17.42 -4.53 -19.84
N LYS A 109 17.67 -5.81 -19.52
CA LYS A 109 18.67 -6.29 -18.57
C LYS A 109 18.51 -5.72 -17.14
N LEU A 110 17.31 -5.25 -16.82
CA LEU A 110 16.97 -4.75 -15.50
C LEU A 110 16.68 -5.88 -14.51
N ILE A 111 16.32 -7.07 -14.99
CA ILE A 111 16.10 -8.28 -14.19
C ILE A 111 16.78 -9.47 -14.89
N ASN A 112 17.29 -10.42 -14.11
CA ASN A 112 17.84 -11.66 -14.65
C ASN A 112 16.71 -12.63 -15.03
N ALA A 113 16.80 -13.22 -16.22
CA ALA A 113 15.84 -14.21 -16.71
C ALA A 113 15.71 -15.42 -15.77
N GLU A 114 16.79 -15.87 -15.14
CA GLU A 114 16.82 -16.98 -14.18
C GLU A 114 15.95 -16.75 -12.94
N LYS A 115 15.70 -15.48 -12.58
CA LYS A 115 14.89 -15.12 -11.41
C LYS A 115 13.41 -14.89 -11.74
N LEU A 116 13.02 -14.99 -13.01
CA LEU A 116 11.69 -14.63 -13.48
C LEU A 116 10.60 -15.44 -12.78
N ASP A 117 10.78 -16.75 -12.68
CA ASP A 117 9.79 -17.64 -12.07
C ASP A 117 9.68 -17.39 -10.57
N ALA A 118 10.81 -17.17 -9.89
CA ALA A 118 10.81 -16.80 -8.47
C ALA A 118 10.09 -15.46 -8.22
N ILE A 119 10.25 -14.48 -9.11
CA ILE A 119 9.55 -13.19 -9.04
C ILE A 119 8.06 -13.38 -9.28
N ARG A 120 7.64 -14.21 -10.24
CA ARG A 120 6.22 -14.55 -10.47
C ARG A 120 5.58 -15.19 -9.25
N GLU A 121 6.24 -16.16 -8.64
CA GLU A 121 5.78 -16.80 -7.39
C GLU A 121 5.66 -15.78 -6.26
N LEU A 122 6.66 -14.90 -6.10
CA LEU A 122 6.64 -13.85 -5.11
C LEU A 122 5.45 -12.91 -5.32
N ILE A 123 5.17 -12.48 -6.55
CA ILE A 123 4.02 -11.63 -6.89
C ILE A 123 2.71 -12.33 -6.58
N LYS A 124 2.55 -13.63 -6.94
CA LYS A 124 1.34 -14.40 -6.63
C LYS A 124 1.10 -14.58 -5.14
N SER A 125 2.17 -14.64 -4.35
CA SER A 125 2.09 -14.83 -2.90
C SER A 125 1.74 -13.56 -2.12
N ARG A 126 1.73 -12.40 -2.76
CA ARG A 126 1.49 -11.08 -2.14
C ARG A 126 0.15 -10.50 -2.59
N ARG A 127 -0.35 -9.51 -1.83
CA ARG A 127 -1.58 -8.80 -2.20
C ARG A 127 -1.32 -7.86 -3.38
N ARG A 128 -2.27 -7.70 -4.27
CA ARG A 128 -2.09 -6.92 -5.53
C ARG A 128 -1.71 -5.45 -5.32
N PHE A 129 -2.11 -4.86 -4.22
CA PHE A 129 -1.77 -3.47 -3.86
C PHE A 129 -0.43 -3.32 -3.13
N GLU A 130 0.20 -4.44 -2.75
CA GLU A 130 1.48 -4.44 -2.05
C GLU A 130 2.63 -4.21 -3.03
N THR A 131 3.50 -3.27 -2.69
CA THR A 131 4.70 -3.00 -3.48
C THR A 131 5.76 -4.04 -3.15
N ILE A 132 6.33 -4.66 -4.15
CA ILE A 132 7.26 -5.79 -4.05
C ILE A 132 8.60 -5.39 -4.65
N ALA A 133 9.69 -5.50 -3.88
CA ALA A 133 11.03 -5.31 -4.42
C ALA A 133 11.42 -6.53 -5.27
N ILE A 134 11.52 -6.34 -6.58
CA ILE A 134 11.84 -7.40 -7.54
C ILE A 134 13.33 -7.52 -7.87
N ARG A 135 14.10 -6.44 -7.70
CA ARG A 135 15.57 -6.45 -7.78
C ARG A 135 16.14 -5.46 -6.76
N GLN A 136 17.16 -5.91 -6.03
CA GLN A 136 17.97 -5.06 -5.15
C GLN A 136 19.33 -4.73 -5.80
N ARG A 137 19.99 -3.71 -5.27
CA ARG A 137 21.33 -3.28 -5.67
C ARG A 137 21.44 -3.00 -7.17
N LEU A 138 20.67 -2.03 -7.63
CA LEU A 138 20.87 -1.50 -8.96
C LEU A 138 22.18 -0.68 -8.99
N SER A 139 22.89 -0.79 -10.11
CA SER A 139 23.98 0.14 -10.41
C SER A 139 23.42 1.52 -10.75
N ASN A 140 24.23 2.56 -10.64
CA ASN A 140 23.85 3.90 -11.07
C ASN A 140 23.50 3.95 -12.56
N GLU A 141 24.13 3.08 -13.38
CA GLU A 141 23.80 2.94 -14.79
C GLU A 141 22.39 2.35 -15.00
N ASP A 142 22.03 1.30 -14.24
CA ASP A 142 20.68 0.71 -14.29
C ASP A 142 19.64 1.72 -13.88
N VAL A 143 19.90 2.53 -12.85
CA VAL A 143 19.01 3.60 -12.39
C VAL A 143 18.81 4.65 -13.49
N ALA A 144 19.91 5.11 -14.12
CA ALA A 144 19.83 6.08 -15.21
C ALA A 144 19.08 5.51 -16.42
N ARG A 145 19.33 4.25 -16.78
CA ARG A 145 18.62 3.54 -17.85
C ARG A 145 17.13 3.45 -17.55
N PHE A 146 16.77 3.02 -16.35
CA PHE A 146 15.36 2.93 -15.95
C PHE A 146 14.68 4.31 -15.93
N ALA A 147 15.36 5.37 -15.53
CA ALA A 147 14.80 6.72 -15.50
C ALA A 147 14.27 7.15 -16.88
N VAL A 148 14.96 6.78 -17.96
CA VAL A 148 14.53 7.03 -19.36
C VAL A 148 13.34 6.13 -19.73
N LEU A 149 13.34 4.88 -19.26
CA LEU A 149 12.33 3.89 -19.58
C LEU A 149 11.07 3.98 -18.71
N ARG A 150 11.11 4.73 -17.61
CA ARG A 150 10.03 4.85 -16.63
C ARG A 150 8.64 5.07 -17.22
N PRO A 151 8.42 5.93 -18.25
CA PRO A 151 7.09 6.13 -18.83
C PRO A 151 6.47 4.87 -19.46
N TYR A 152 7.30 3.90 -19.83
CA TYR A 152 6.89 2.65 -20.48
C TYR A 152 6.60 1.52 -19.48
N PHE A 153 6.87 1.72 -18.19
CA PHE A 153 6.71 0.72 -17.13
C PHE A 153 5.78 1.22 -16.02
N PRO A 154 4.46 1.36 -16.29
CA PRO A 154 3.52 1.74 -15.26
C PRO A 154 3.52 0.71 -14.12
N GLY A 155 3.49 1.18 -12.87
CA GLY A 155 3.52 0.33 -11.69
C GLY A 155 4.90 -0.21 -11.30
N VAL A 156 5.96 0.19 -12.02
CA VAL A 156 7.36 -0.11 -11.67
C VAL A 156 8.06 1.19 -11.28
N GLU A 157 8.77 1.18 -10.16
CA GLU A 157 9.50 2.34 -9.65
C GLU A 157 10.89 1.95 -9.16
N VAL A 158 11.85 2.87 -9.31
CA VAL A 158 13.14 2.76 -8.63
C VAL A 158 13.09 3.55 -7.34
N ARG A 159 13.41 2.88 -6.25
CA ARG A 159 13.37 3.45 -4.90
C ARG A 159 14.68 3.26 -4.17
N ALA A 160 15.11 4.29 -3.44
CA ALA A 160 16.23 4.17 -2.51
C ALA A 160 15.81 3.34 -1.29
N GLY A 161 16.68 2.47 -0.85
CA GLY A 161 16.49 1.65 0.33
C GLY A 161 17.83 1.24 0.91
N LEU A 162 17.82 0.23 1.78
CA LEU A 162 19.02 -0.35 2.37
C LEU A 162 19.19 -1.78 1.87
N ALA A 163 20.42 -2.16 1.56
CA ALA A 163 20.80 -3.53 1.25
C ALA A 163 21.86 -4.01 2.23
N ARG A 164 21.70 -5.24 2.72
CA ARG A 164 22.67 -5.87 3.62
C ARG A 164 23.98 -6.09 2.88
N ASN A 165 25.08 -5.65 3.47
CA ASN A 165 26.43 -5.82 2.94
C ASN A 165 27.30 -6.59 3.94
N TYR A 166 28.18 -7.44 3.41
CA TYR A 166 29.14 -8.22 4.17
C TYR A 166 30.54 -7.83 3.66
N PRO A 167 31.23 -6.89 4.33
CA PRO A 167 32.49 -6.34 3.84
C PRO A 167 33.56 -7.41 3.59
N ASN A 168 33.62 -8.43 4.45
CA ASN A 168 34.60 -9.51 4.39
C ASN A 168 34.23 -10.63 3.40
N GLY A 169 33.18 -10.41 2.57
CA GLY A 169 32.77 -11.31 1.48
C GLY A 169 32.45 -12.71 1.97
N SER A 170 33.22 -13.72 1.50
CA SER A 170 33.00 -15.13 1.86
C SER A 170 33.58 -15.50 3.22
N THR A 171 34.43 -14.66 3.82
CA THR A 171 35.04 -14.92 5.11
C THR A 171 33.95 -14.97 6.18
N ALA A 172 33.97 -16.00 7.01
CA ALA A 172 32.96 -16.27 8.05
C ALA A 172 31.49 -16.38 7.54
N SER A 173 31.26 -16.52 6.23
CA SER A 173 29.91 -16.61 5.64
C SER A 173 29.05 -17.73 6.24
N HIS A 174 29.65 -18.86 6.62
CA HIS A 174 28.96 -19.97 7.29
C HIS A 174 28.50 -19.62 8.71
N ALA A 175 29.24 -18.77 9.42
CA ALA A 175 28.87 -18.32 10.76
C ALA A 175 27.87 -17.16 10.71
N LEU A 176 28.07 -16.19 9.82
CA LEU A 176 27.20 -15.03 9.67
C LEU A 176 25.86 -15.39 9.02
N GLY A 177 25.90 -16.22 8.00
CA GLY A 177 24.74 -16.51 7.16
C GLY A 177 24.48 -15.41 6.12
N TYR A 178 23.26 -15.36 5.63
CA TYR A 178 22.84 -14.38 4.62
C TYR A 178 21.36 -14.03 4.74
N MET A 179 20.99 -12.90 4.16
CA MET A 179 19.60 -12.47 4.00
C MET A 179 19.03 -12.95 2.66
N GLY A 180 17.78 -13.42 2.69
CA GLY A 180 17.03 -13.80 1.49
C GLY A 180 15.59 -13.31 1.52
N ALA A 181 14.94 -13.31 0.35
CA ALA A 181 13.54 -12.93 0.26
C ALA A 181 12.66 -13.85 1.12
N ILE A 182 11.63 -13.29 1.72
CA ILE A 182 10.62 -14.06 2.48
C ILE A 182 9.90 -15.00 1.52
N SER A 183 10.04 -16.30 1.74
CA SER A 183 9.35 -17.36 0.99
C SER A 183 7.98 -17.66 1.58
N ILE A 184 7.22 -18.52 0.91
CA ILE A 184 5.90 -18.97 1.40
C ILE A 184 6.07 -19.73 2.73
N ASP A 185 7.07 -20.61 2.81
CA ASP A 185 7.35 -21.41 4.02
C ASP A 185 7.78 -20.55 5.22
N ASP A 186 8.37 -19.39 4.98
CA ASP A 186 8.72 -18.47 6.06
C ASP A 186 7.49 -17.79 6.67
N LYS A 187 6.44 -17.56 5.87
CA LYS A 187 5.23 -16.84 6.32
C LYS A 187 4.51 -17.51 7.47
N ASP A 188 4.52 -18.83 7.52
CA ASP A 188 3.86 -19.59 8.59
C ASP A 188 4.54 -19.42 9.95
N ARG A 189 5.79 -18.94 9.95
CA ARG A 189 6.61 -18.74 11.16
C ARG A 189 6.76 -17.28 11.55
N LEU A 190 6.44 -16.35 10.65
CA LEU A 190 6.62 -14.91 10.83
C LEU A 190 5.30 -14.26 11.24
N ASP A 191 5.35 -13.39 12.24
CA ASP A 191 4.23 -12.54 12.57
C ASP A 191 4.05 -11.45 11.50
N ALA A 192 2.91 -11.45 10.84
CA ALA A 192 2.61 -10.54 9.73
C ALA A 192 2.66 -9.06 10.13
N ALA A 193 2.39 -8.73 11.39
CA ALA A 193 2.45 -7.35 11.88
C ALA A 193 3.90 -6.90 12.06
N THR A 194 4.74 -7.73 12.65
CA THR A 194 6.17 -7.45 12.90
C THR A 194 6.96 -7.36 11.59
N TYR A 195 6.60 -8.14 10.57
CA TYR A 195 7.29 -8.14 9.27
C TYR A 195 6.57 -7.31 8.20
N ALA A 196 5.64 -6.45 8.61
CA ALA A 196 4.95 -5.55 7.69
C ALA A 196 5.95 -4.62 6.98
N GLY A 197 5.89 -4.57 5.66
CA GLY A 197 6.81 -3.78 4.83
C GLY A 197 8.21 -4.36 4.65
N THR A 198 8.55 -5.47 5.33
CA THR A 198 9.84 -6.16 5.19
C THR A 198 9.75 -7.23 4.11
N SER A 199 10.73 -7.28 3.22
CA SER A 199 10.79 -8.25 2.12
C SER A 199 11.89 -9.29 2.28
N TYR A 200 12.81 -9.13 3.21
CA TYR A 200 13.99 -9.97 3.41
C TYR A 200 14.17 -10.34 4.87
N ILE A 201 14.63 -11.57 5.11
CA ILE A 201 14.92 -12.11 6.44
C ILE A 201 16.27 -12.84 6.44
N GLY A 202 16.82 -13.09 7.61
CA GLY A 202 17.95 -14.00 7.78
C GLY A 202 17.56 -15.44 7.46
N LYS A 203 18.30 -16.08 6.56
CA LYS A 203 18.01 -17.46 6.11
C LYS A 203 18.79 -18.51 6.87
N THR A 204 20.01 -18.20 7.27
CA THR A 204 20.94 -19.15 7.89
C THR A 204 21.73 -18.52 9.01
N ALA A 205 22.34 -19.34 9.84
CA ALA A 205 23.33 -19.01 10.87
C ALA A 205 22.93 -17.84 11.79
N VAL A 206 23.84 -16.93 12.12
CA VAL A 206 23.63 -15.77 13.03
C VAL A 206 22.47 -14.90 12.54
N GLU A 207 22.43 -14.57 11.24
CA GLU A 207 21.35 -13.77 10.65
C GLU A 207 19.95 -14.34 10.93
N ARG A 208 19.82 -15.69 10.93
CA ARG A 208 18.56 -16.36 11.23
C ARG A 208 18.33 -16.53 12.73
N SER A 209 19.36 -16.93 13.45
CA SER A 209 19.22 -17.27 14.88
C SER A 209 18.89 -16.04 15.74
N TYR A 210 19.39 -14.87 15.34
CA TYR A 210 19.18 -13.59 16.01
C TYR A 210 18.24 -12.66 15.22
N GLU A 211 17.41 -13.22 14.34
CA GLU A 211 16.47 -12.46 13.52
C GLU A 211 15.60 -11.52 14.35
N GLY A 212 15.07 -11.98 15.49
CA GLY A 212 14.20 -11.18 16.36
C GLY A 212 14.89 -9.96 16.98
N ASP A 213 16.21 -10.03 17.25
CA ASP A 213 16.99 -8.89 17.76
C ASP A 213 17.46 -7.98 16.63
N LEU A 214 17.92 -8.55 15.52
CA LEU A 214 18.44 -7.82 14.36
C LEU A 214 17.37 -7.08 13.58
N HIS A 215 16.14 -7.60 13.49
CA HIS A 215 15.10 -7.04 12.62
C HIS A 215 14.60 -5.68 13.08
N GLY A 216 14.38 -5.50 14.38
CA GLY A 216 13.76 -4.30 14.94
C GLY A 216 12.22 -4.30 14.85
N THR A 217 11.62 -3.14 15.10
CA THR A 217 10.15 -3.00 15.10
C THR A 217 9.71 -2.07 13.97
N PRO A 218 8.78 -2.48 13.10
CA PRO A 218 8.30 -1.63 12.02
C PRO A 218 7.52 -0.43 12.56
N GLY A 219 7.70 0.70 11.91
CA GLY A 219 6.86 1.88 12.08
C GLY A 219 5.64 1.82 11.17
N ARG A 220 4.79 2.83 11.28
CA ARG A 220 3.63 2.99 10.40
C ARG A 220 3.46 4.45 10.00
N SER A 221 3.02 4.66 8.77
CA SER A 221 2.62 5.97 8.27
C SER A 221 1.17 5.89 7.81
N GLU A 222 0.35 6.79 8.31
CA GLU A 222 -1.03 6.95 7.88
C GLU A 222 -1.10 8.09 6.88
N GLU A 223 -1.57 7.81 5.70
CA GLU A 223 -1.63 8.74 4.59
C GLU A 223 -3.08 8.90 4.13
N LEU A 224 -3.54 10.15 4.02
CA LEU A 224 -4.82 10.44 3.40
C LEU A 224 -4.67 10.29 1.89
N VAL A 225 -5.45 9.41 1.29
CA VAL A 225 -5.44 9.17 -0.15
C VAL A 225 -6.78 9.55 -0.79
N ASN A 226 -6.77 9.91 -2.07
CA ASN A 226 -7.98 10.11 -2.85
C ASN A 226 -8.51 8.77 -3.38
N VAL A 227 -9.64 8.82 -4.11
CA VAL A 227 -10.28 7.65 -4.74
C VAL A 227 -9.38 6.90 -5.73
N HIS A 228 -8.33 7.53 -6.21
CA HIS A 228 -7.34 6.94 -7.11
C HIS A 228 -6.06 6.46 -6.39
N GLY A 229 -6.07 6.43 -5.04
CA GLY A 229 -4.93 6.02 -4.24
C GLY A 229 -3.76 7.02 -4.18
N ARG A 230 -3.92 8.25 -4.70
CA ARG A 230 -2.89 9.29 -4.62
C ARG A 230 -2.87 9.92 -3.23
N ILE A 231 -1.68 10.05 -2.67
CA ILE A 231 -1.48 10.67 -1.36
C ILE A 231 -1.84 12.16 -1.45
N ILE A 232 -2.77 12.60 -0.60
CA ILE A 232 -3.17 13.99 -0.46
C ILE A 232 -2.28 14.67 0.60
N ARG A 233 -2.14 14.01 1.76
CA ARG A 233 -1.28 14.46 2.85
C ARG A 233 -0.97 13.32 3.83
N PRO A 234 0.18 13.34 4.52
CA PRO A 234 0.40 12.47 5.67
C PRO A 234 -0.49 12.93 6.84
N LEU A 235 -1.01 11.96 7.62
CA LEU A 235 -1.83 12.22 8.81
C LEU A 235 -1.00 12.00 10.08
N SER A 236 -0.38 10.84 10.19
CA SER A 236 0.47 10.46 11.31
C SER A 236 1.64 9.61 10.81
N SER A 237 2.73 9.60 11.57
CA SER A 237 3.88 8.74 11.30
C SER A 237 4.50 8.32 12.62
N GLU A 238 4.50 7.02 12.86
CA GLU A 238 5.28 6.39 13.91
C GLU A 238 6.57 5.86 13.31
N LEU A 239 7.71 6.32 13.81
CA LEU A 239 9.01 5.88 13.32
C LEU A 239 9.25 4.41 13.65
N SER A 240 9.94 3.71 12.77
CA SER A 240 10.43 2.37 13.06
C SER A 240 11.54 2.41 14.10
N LEU A 241 11.62 1.38 14.94
CA LEU A 241 12.73 1.19 15.86
C LEU A 241 13.76 0.26 15.22
N PRO A 242 15.03 0.68 15.11
CA PRO A 242 16.06 -0.16 14.51
C PRO A 242 16.28 -1.43 15.33
N GLY A 243 16.78 -2.46 14.67
CA GLY A 243 17.22 -3.68 15.33
C GLY A 243 18.43 -3.42 16.22
N LYS A 244 18.67 -4.37 17.13
CA LYS A 244 19.85 -4.31 18.02
C LYS A 244 21.09 -4.76 17.25
N ASP A 245 22.21 -4.12 17.55
CA ASP A 245 23.51 -4.55 17.05
C ASP A 245 24.00 -5.77 17.83
N LEU A 246 24.71 -6.66 17.15
CA LEU A 246 25.30 -7.86 17.71
C LEU A 246 26.82 -7.77 17.70
N ILE A 247 27.46 -8.15 18.80
CA ILE A 247 28.90 -8.34 18.89
C ILE A 247 29.17 -9.84 19.02
N LEU A 248 29.84 -10.40 18.02
CA LEU A 248 30.20 -11.81 18.03
C LEU A 248 31.53 -12.04 18.76
N THR A 249 31.72 -13.23 19.27
CA THR A 249 32.99 -13.64 19.90
C THR A 249 34.08 -14.02 18.87
N LEU A 250 33.73 -13.95 17.59
CA LEU A 250 34.67 -14.17 16.48
C LEU A 250 35.70 -13.05 16.43
N ASP A 251 36.89 -13.39 15.94
CA ASP A 251 38.03 -12.50 15.73
C ASP A 251 38.50 -12.79 14.28
N LEU A 252 38.31 -11.83 13.38
CA LEU A 252 38.55 -12.01 11.92
C LEU A 252 39.67 -11.12 11.44
#